data_fc8a8e1f68a07f965ddc8da854c71d7c
#
_entry.id   fc8a8e1f68a07f965ddc8da854c71d7c
#
_cell.length_a   1.000
_cell.length_b   1.000
_cell.length_c   1.000
_cell.angle_alpha   90.00
_cell.angle_beta   90.00
_cell.angle_gamma   90.00
#
_symmetry.space_group_name_H-M   'P 1'
#
loop_
_entity.id
_entity.type
_entity.pdbx_description
1 polymer ?
#
loop_
_entity_poly.entity_id
_entity_poly.type
_entity_poly.pdbx_seq_one_letter_code
_entity_poly.pdbx_strand_id
1 'polypeptide(L)'
;GARLGWPFESCSEAGLCALIREMHVVESDARLVARCRAGDDDAWRELVERFSRYVYAIAVQAYRLPSSDAEDVFQEVFARAYENLSKLRDDSAIRPWLAQLTRRLCLDTIRASARTQPEESVDPHGVDDTIARLDEALFVHEALATLPENCREILDRFFARDESYRHIGEALDLPAGTIASRISRCLLKLRGELEGRNSASAESGG
;
A
#
# COMPACT_ATOMS: atom_id res chain seq x y z
N GLY A 1 -17.80 8.01 22.05
CA GLY A 1 -17.67 8.39 20.66
C GLY A 1 -16.47 9.29 20.45
N ALA A 2 -15.26 8.73 20.33
CA ALA A 2 -14.06 9.47 19.94
C ALA A 2 -13.86 9.23 18.45
N ARG A 3 -14.09 10.27 17.64
CA ARG A 3 -13.69 10.29 16.24
C ARG A 3 -12.17 10.37 16.21
N LEU A 4 -11.52 9.33 15.73
CA LEU A 4 -10.12 9.38 15.33
C LEU A 4 -10.03 10.32 14.13
N GLY A 5 -9.69 11.59 14.38
CA GLY A 5 -9.41 12.57 13.36
C GLY A 5 -8.11 12.19 12.63
N TRP A 6 -8.18 12.07 11.32
CA TRP A 6 -7.03 11.93 10.45
C TRP A 6 -6.16 13.18 10.54
N PRO A 7 -4.86 13.07 10.77
CA PRO A 7 -3.97 14.22 10.81
C PRO A 7 -3.59 14.65 9.39
N PHE A 8 -4.49 15.34 8.70
CA PHE A 8 -4.21 16.01 7.44
C PHE A 8 -4.41 17.53 7.57
N GLU A 9 -4.04 18.11 8.71
CA GLU A 9 -3.98 19.58 8.81
C GLU A 9 -2.67 19.99 9.50
N SER A 10 -1.94 20.83 8.76
CA SER A 10 -0.78 21.62 9.18
C SER A 10 0.50 20.87 9.56
N CYS A 11 1.29 20.52 8.56
CA CYS A 11 2.73 20.37 8.74
C CYS A 11 3.43 21.61 8.18
N SER A 12 4.02 22.43 9.04
CA SER A 12 4.84 23.57 8.63
C SER A 12 6.15 23.06 8.01
N GLU A 13 6.55 23.65 6.88
CA GLU A 13 7.62 23.23 5.98
C GLU A 13 9.03 23.11 6.62
N ALA A 14 9.26 23.61 7.80
CA ALA A 14 10.59 23.60 8.43
C ALA A 14 10.93 22.30 9.22
N GLY A 15 9.96 21.51 9.65
CA GLY A 15 10.16 20.28 10.41
C GLY A 15 10.35 19.03 9.53
N LEU A 16 9.81 19.05 8.33
CA LEU A 16 9.80 17.90 7.42
C LEU A 16 11.15 17.68 6.72
N CYS A 17 11.91 18.74 6.47
CA CYS A 17 13.24 18.65 5.85
C CYS A 17 14.32 18.02 6.76
N ALA A 18 14.15 18.03 8.05
CA ALA A 18 15.13 17.45 9.00
C ALA A 18 14.94 15.92 9.14
N LEU A 19 13.71 15.41 8.99
CA LEU A 19 13.37 13.98 9.09
C LEU A 19 13.62 13.20 7.80
N ILE A 20 13.67 13.86 6.65
CA ILE A 20 13.90 13.22 5.32
C ILE A 20 15.42 12.92 5.10
N ARG A 21 16.30 13.41 5.95
CA ARG A 21 17.76 13.24 5.80
C ARG A 21 18.32 11.92 6.33
N GLU A 22 17.54 11.17 7.09
CA GLU A 22 17.87 9.78 7.38
C GLU A 22 17.34 8.93 6.21
N MET A 23 18.27 8.35 5.44
CA MET A 23 17.98 7.37 4.41
C MET A 23 17.11 6.27 5.03
N HIS A 24 15.79 6.39 4.92
CA HIS A 24 14.91 5.26 5.16
C HIS A 24 15.16 4.27 4.03
N VAL A 25 16.08 3.34 4.26
CA VAL A 25 16.02 2.04 3.62
C VAL A 25 14.64 1.51 3.97
N VAL A 26 13.74 1.44 3.00
CA VAL A 26 12.41 0.88 3.23
C VAL A 26 12.64 -0.53 3.75
N GLU A 27 12.37 -0.74 5.03
CA GLU A 27 12.56 -2.02 5.69
C GLU A 27 11.72 -3.08 4.98
N SER A 28 12.31 -4.26 4.72
CA SER A 28 11.57 -5.35 4.08
C SER A 28 10.41 -5.82 4.96
N ASP A 29 9.34 -6.33 4.34
CA ASP A 29 8.18 -6.85 5.06
C ASP A 29 8.58 -7.94 6.06
N ALA A 30 9.51 -8.83 5.68
CA ALA A 30 10.02 -9.88 6.56
C ALA A 30 10.69 -9.31 7.82
N ARG A 31 11.50 -8.27 7.69
CA ARG A 31 12.17 -7.65 8.83
C ARG A 31 11.18 -6.91 9.73
N LEU A 32 10.20 -6.23 9.14
CA LEU A 32 9.13 -5.58 9.89
C LEU A 32 8.33 -6.60 10.70
N VAL A 33 7.96 -7.74 10.11
CA VAL A 33 7.27 -8.85 10.79
C VAL A 33 8.12 -9.42 11.92
N ALA A 34 9.43 -9.61 11.70
CA ALA A 34 10.34 -10.10 12.73
C ALA A 34 10.40 -9.16 13.94
N ARG A 35 10.41 -7.83 13.73
CA ARG A 35 10.32 -6.83 14.81
C ARG A 35 8.97 -6.90 15.55
N CYS A 36 7.86 -7.03 14.82
CA CYS A 36 6.55 -7.21 15.44
C CYS A 36 6.51 -8.44 16.35
N ARG A 37 7.12 -9.56 15.92
CA ARG A 37 7.24 -10.79 16.73
C ARG A 37 8.11 -10.60 17.97
N ALA A 38 9.09 -9.72 17.92
CA ALA A 38 9.92 -9.37 19.07
C ALA A 38 9.21 -8.45 20.09
N GLY A 39 7.96 -8.05 19.81
CA GLY A 39 7.17 -7.19 20.71
C GLY A 39 7.42 -5.69 20.51
N ASP A 40 7.91 -5.28 19.34
CA ASP A 40 8.12 -3.87 19.00
C ASP A 40 6.78 -3.22 18.60
N ASP A 41 6.21 -2.40 19.49
CA ASP A 41 4.94 -1.71 19.26
C ASP A 41 5.02 -0.69 18.11
N ASP A 42 6.18 -0.10 17.86
CA ASP A 42 6.39 0.81 16.73
C ASP A 42 6.37 0.06 15.40
N ALA A 43 6.99 -1.12 15.36
CA ALA A 43 6.92 -2.00 14.20
C ALA A 43 5.48 -2.44 13.91
N TRP A 44 4.67 -2.69 14.95
CA TRP A 44 3.27 -3.02 14.76
C TRP A 44 2.47 -1.85 14.16
N ARG A 45 2.69 -0.63 14.63
CA ARG A 45 2.07 0.57 14.04
C ARG A 45 2.47 0.75 12.57
N GLU A 46 3.75 0.56 12.26
CA GLU A 46 4.26 0.61 10.89
C GLU A 46 3.62 -0.46 10.00
N LEU A 47 3.45 -1.69 10.50
CA LEU A 47 2.79 -2.78 9.78
C LEU A 47 1.34 -2.43 9.45
N VAL A 48 0.58 -1.92 10.43
CA VAL A 48 -0.80 -1.48 10.20
C VAL A 48 -0.84 -0.34 9.18
N GLU A 49 0.01 0.66 9.29
CA GLU A 49 0.07 1.78 8.37
C GLU A 49 0.40 1.32 6.93
N ARG A 50 1.40 0.44 6.78
CA ARG A 50 1.86 -0.09 5.49
C ARG A 50 0.77 -0.88 4.76
N PHE A 51 0.02 -1.72 5.47
CA PHE A 51 -0.97 -2.62 4.87
C PHE A 51 -2.43 -2.12 4.98
N SER A 52 -2.68 -0.99 5.64
CA SER A 52 -4.04 -0.46 5.85
C SER A 52 -4.80 -0.25 4.54
N ARG A 53 -4.17 0.41 3.56
CA ARG A 53 -4.79 0.67 2.25
C ARG A 53 -5.07 -0.61 1.49
N TYR A 54 -4.16 -1.58 1.58
CA TYR A 54 -4.29 -2.87 0.91
C TYR A 54 -5.47 -3.67 1.46
N VAL A 55 -5.55 -3.85 2.76
CA VAL A 55 -6.65 -4.56 3.44
C VAL A 55 -7.99 -3.89 3.14
N TYR A 56 -8.07 -2.57 3.28
CA TYR A 56 -9.29 -1.81 3.00
C TYR A 56 -9.71 -1.89 1.53
N ALA A 57 -8.76 -1.78 0.60
CA ALA A 57 -9.04 -1.89 -0.83
C ALA A 57 -9.57 -3.27 -1.22
N ILE A 58 -9.07 -4.36 -0.61
CA ILE A 58 -9.62 -5.70 -0.81
C ILE A 58 -11.10 -5.73 -0.39
N ALA A 59 -11.44 -5.23 0.78
CA ALA A 59 -12.82 -5.23 1.28
C ALA A 59 -13.76 -4.44 0.37
N VAL A 60 -13.36 -3.24 -0.06
CA VAL A 60 -14.21 -2.33 -0.83
C VAL A 60 -14.21 -2.64 -2.33
N GLN A 61 -13.04 -2.94 -2.93
CA GLN A 61 -12.93 -3.07 -4.39
C GLN A 61 -13.15 -4.52 -4.84
N ALA A 62 -12.63 -5.51 -4.12
CA ALA A 62 -12.79 -6.91 -4.49
C ALA A 62 -14.13 -7.49 -4.01
N TYR A 63 -14.51 -7.18 -2.76
CA TYR A 63 -15.74 -7.72 -2.17
C TYR A 63 -16.92 -6.76 -2.17
N ARG A 64 -16.70 -5.49 -2.56
CA ARG A 64 -17.73 -4.44 -2.65
C ARG A 64 -18.54 -4.23 -1.37
N LEU A 65 -17.88 -4.43 -0.22
CA LEU A 65 -18.53 -4.20 1.06
C LEU A 65 -18.89 -2.71 1.24
N PRO A 66 -20.02 -2.41 1.88
CA PRO A 66 -20.33 -1.07 2.38
C PRO A 66 -19.22 -0.56 3.29
N SER A 67 -19.01 0.76 3.38
CA SER A 67 -17.92 1.35 4.16
C SER A 67 -17.93 0.91 5.64
N SER A 68 -19.12 0.80 6.26
CA SER A 68 -19.26 0.32 7.64
C SER A 68 -18.72 -1.10 7.82
N ASP A 69 -19.10 -2.00 6.93
CA ASP A 69 -18.69 -3.40 6.98
C ASP A 69 -17.21 -3.57 6.65
N ALA A 70 -16.70 -2.74 5.72
CA ALA A 70 -15.28 -2.70 5.37
C ALA A 70 -14.42 -2.21 6.55
N GLU A 71 -14.91 -1.22 7.33
CA GLU A 71 -14.25 -0.75 8.55
C GLU A 71 -14.21 -1.84 9.63
N ASP A 72 -15.30 -2.57 9.82
CA ASP A 72 -15.36 -3.67 10.77
C ASP A 72 -14.42 -4.81 10.37
N VAL A 73 -14.42 -5.20 9.09
CA VAL A 73 -13.47 -6.18 8.54
C VAL A 73 -12.03 -5.71 8.72
N PHE A 74 -11.73 -4.46 8.42
CA PHE A 74 -10.40 -3.87 8.60
C PHE A 74 -9.89 -4.01 10.05
N GLN A 75 -10.72 -3.63 11.02
CA GLN A 75 -10.36 -3.73 12.44
C GLN A 75 -10.13 -5.19 12.86
N GLU A 76 -11.01 -6.08 12.44
CA GLU A 76 -10.92 -7.50 12.77
C GLU A 76 -9.71 -8.18 12.13
N VAL A 77 -9.33 -7.78 10.87
CA VAL A 77 -8.11 -8.28 10.22
C VAL A 77 -6.88 -8.00 11.07
N PHE A 78 -6.69 -6.75 11.50
CA PHE A 78 -5.51 -6.38 12.26
C PHE A 78 -5.53 -6.92 13.71
N ALA A 79 -6.70 -7.03 14.32
CA ALA A 79 -6.84 -7.70 15.63
C ALA A 79 -6.41 -9.17 15.52
N ARG A 80 -6.94 -9.92 14.54
CA ARG A 80 -6.54 -11.32 14.30
C ARG A 80 -5.10 -11.46 13.84
N ALA A 81 -4.60 -10.52 13.07
CA ALA A 81 -3.20 -10.50 12.65
C ALA A 81 -2.29 -10.37 13.87
N TYR A 82 -2.59 -9.49 14.80
CA TYR A 82 -1.85 -9.33 16.05
C TYR A 82 -1.81 -10.64 16.86
N GLU A 83 -2.96 -11.25 17.08
CA GLU A 83 -3.08 -12.49 17.86
C GLU A 83 -2.40 -13.70 17.21
N ASN A 84 -2.33 -13.73 15.87
CA ASN A 84 -1.93 -14.91 15.13
C ASN A 84 -0.64 -14.73 14.32
N LEU A 85 0.07 -13.61 14.47
CA LEU A 85 1.31 -13.35 13.72
C LEU A 85 2.36 -14.46 13.96
N SER A 86 2.37 -15.05 15.15
CA SER A 86 3.23 -16.18 15.49
C SER A 86 2.99 -17.44 14.65
N LYS A 87 1.83 -17.57 14.00
CA LYS A 87 1.46 -18.71 13.14
C LYS A 87 1.94 -18.52 11.70
N LEU A 88 2.35 -17.32 11.32
CA LEU A 88 2.94 -17.06 10.00
C LEU A 88 4.30 -17.74 9.93
N ARG A 89 4.46 -18.71 9.03
CA ARG A 89 5.69 -19.53 8.94
C ARG A 89 6.83 -18.80 8.24
N ASP A 90 6.49 -17.95 7.29
CA ASP A 90 7.42 -17.19 6.47
C ASP A 90 7.06 -15.70 6.61
N ASP A 91 7.97 -14.91 7.18
CA ASP A 91 7.77 -13.50 7.43
C ASP A 91 7.61 -12.68 6.13
N SER A 92 8.15 -13.17 5.01
CA SER A 92 7.99 -12.55 3.69
C SER A 92 6.57 -12.74 3.12
N ALA A 93 5.83 -13.74 3.62
CA ALA A 93 4.46 -14.05 3.17
C ALA A 93 3.37 -13.25 3.91
N ILE A 94 3.71 -12.16 4.60
CA ILE A 94 2.74 -11.34 5.36
C ILE A 94 1.61 -10.82 4.46
N ARG A 95 1.93 -10.36 3.24
CA ARG A 95 0.95 -9.80 2.30
C ARG A 95 -0.10 -10.82 1.85
N PRO A 96 0.26 -11.98 1.26
CA PRO A 96 -0.73 -13.00 0.90
C PRO A 96 -1.46 -13.56 2.12
N TRP A 97 -0.83 -13.58 3.29
CA TRP A 97 -1.48 -14.02 4.51
C TRP A 97 -2.56 -13.03 4.97
N LEU A 98 -2.30 -11.72 4.94
CA LEU A 98 -3.30 -10.68 5.22
C LEU A 98 -4.43 -10.71 4.20
N ALA A 99 -4.13 -10.92 2.91
CA ALA A 99 -5.15 -11.08 1.86
C ALA A 99 -6.09 -12.25 2.15
N GLN A 100 -5.56 -13.40 2.53
CA GLN A 100 -6.36 -14.57 2.89
C GLN A 100 -7.21 -14.34 4.14
N LEU A 101 -6.68 -13.64 5.14
CA LEU A 101 -7.42 -13.29 6.33
C LEU A 101 -8.56 -12.33 6.02
N THR A 102 -8.29 -11.30 5.22
CA THR A 102 -9.29 -10.33 4.75
C THR A 102 -10.37 -11.01 3.93
N ARG A 103 -9.98 -11.89 2.97
CA ARG A 103 -10.93 -12.68 2.17
C ARG A 103 -11.90 -13.47 3.05
N ARG A 104 -11.39 -14.18 4.04
CA ARG A 104 -12.23 -14.97 4.95
C ARG A 104 -13.25 -14.11 5.68
N LEU A 105 -12.81 -12.98 6.22
CA LEU A 105 -13.68 -12.06 6.97
C LEU A 105 -14.73 -11.41 6.07
N CYS A 106 -14.36 -10.98 4.87
CA CYS A 106 -15.31 -10.44 3.89
C CYS A 106 -16.41 -11.47 3.54
N LEU A 107 -16.02 -12.73 3.29
CA LEU A 107 -16.98 -13.80 3.00
C LEU A 107 -17.89 -14.11 4.20
N ASP A 108 -17.38 -14.06 5.43
CA ASP A 108 -18.17 -14.25 6.63
C ASP A 108 -19.17 -13.11 6.82
N THR A 109 -18.78 -11.87 6.58
CA THR A 109 -19.65 -10.68 6.59
C THR A 109 -20.77 -10.80 5.55
N ILE A 110 -20.42 -11.14 4.28
CA ILE A 110 -21.42 -11.33 3.21
C ILE A 110 -22.41 -12.43 3.58
N ARG A 111 -21.94 -13.57 4.11
CA ARG A 111 -22.82 -14.66 4.55
C ARG A 111 -23.75 -14.27 5.70
N ALA A 112 -23.27 -13.42 6.60
CA ALA A 112 -24.08 -12.89 7.69
C ALA A 112 -25.17 -11.96 7.15
N SER A 113 -24.85 -11.06 6.23
CA SER A 113 -25.78 -10.13 5.58
C SER A 113 -26.80 -10.85 4.69
N ALA A 114 -26.36 -11.87 3.92
CA ALA A 114 -27.24 -12.66 3.05
C ALA A 114 -28.34 -13.45 3.81
N ARG A 115 -28.19 -13.67 5.10
CA ARG A 115 -29.25 -14.23 5.96
C ARG A 115 -30.39 -13.24 6.22
N THR A 116 -30.09 -11.95 6.09
CA THR A 116 -31.04 -10.87 6.34
C THR A 116 -31.57 -10.25 5.05
N GLN A 117 -30.78 -10.26 3.97
CA GLN A 117 -31.15 -9.76 2.63
C GLN A 117 -30.45 -10.62 1.57
N PRO A 118 -31.19 -11.27 0.63
CA PRO A 118 -30.56 -12.03 -0.46
C PRO A 118 -30.00 -11.04 -1.48
N GLU A 119 -28.69 -10.82 -1.47
CA GLU A 119 -27.96 -10.02 -2.46
C GLU A 119 -27.11 -10.89 -3.40
N GLU A 120 -26.68 -10.28 -4.53
CA GLU A 120 -25.93 -10.88 -5.62
C GLU A 120 -24.71 -11.69 -5.16
N SER A 121 -24.55 -12.87 -5.75
CA SER A 121 -23.38 -13.72 -5.48
C SER A 121 -22.09 -13.05 -5.97
N VAL A 122 -21.11 -12.90 -5.07
CA VAL A 122 -19.77 -12.42 -5.42
C VAL A 122 -19.09 -13.44 -6.32
N ASP A 123 -18.64 -13.01 -7.51
CA ASP A 123 -17.88 -13.85 -8.44
C ASP A 123 -16.47 -14.11 -7.88
N PRO A 124 -16.10 -15.37 -7.54
CA PRO A 124 -14.80 -15.68 -6.96
C PRO A 124 -13.62 -15.37 -7.88
N HIS A 125 -13.79 -15.51 -9.22
CA HIS A 125 -12.72 -15.24 -10.18
C HIS A 125 -12.44 -13.73 -10.31
N GLY A 126 -13.49 -12.91 -10.34
CA GLY A 126 -13.33 -11.45 -10.35
C GLY A 126 -12.66 -10.90 -9.08
N VAL A 127 -12.84 -11.58 -7.95
CA VAL A 127 -12.17 -11.23 -6.68
C VAL A 127 -10.67 -11.50 -6.77
N ASP A 128 -10.26 -12.67 -7.22
CA ASP A 128 -8.83 -13.04 -7.28
C ASP A 128 -8.06 -12.13 -8.27
N ASP A 129 -8.65 -11.81 -9.42
CA ASP A 129 -8.11 -10.85 -10.39
C ASP A 129 -7.99 -9.43 -9.81
N THR A 130 -8.96 -9.03 -8.99
CA THR A 130 -8.92 -7.71 -8.35
C THR A 130 -7.83 -7.65 -7.28
N ILE A 131 -7.69 -8.71 -6.47
CA ILE A 131 -6.61 -8.80 -5.47
C ILE A 131 -5.23 -8.78 -6.16
N ALA A 132 -5.04 -9.51 -7.24
CA ALA A 132 -3.80 -9.51 -8.00
C ALA A 132 -3.44 -8.11 -8.53
N ARG A 133 -4.42 -7.36 -9.04
CA ARG A 133 -4.22 -5.96 -9.47
C ARG A 133 -3.91 -5.02 -8.32
N LEU A 134 -4.49 -5.24 -7.14
CA LEU A 134 -4.17 -4.48 -5.94
C LEU A 134 -2.74 -4.76 -5.45
N ASP A 135 -2.29 -6.01 -5.50
CA ASP A 135 -0.90 -6.39 -5.20
C ASP A 135 0.08 -5.69 -6.14
N GLU A 136 -0.19 -5.71 -7.45
CA GLU A 136 0.64 -5.04 -8.44
C GLU A 136 0.66 -3.51 -8.24
N ALA A 137 -0.49 -2.89 -8.01
CA ALA A 137 -0.59 -1.45 -7.75
C ALA A 137 0.18 -1.03 -6.49
N LEU A 138 0.08 -1.83 -5.43
CA LEU A 138 0.81 -1.57 -4.19
C LEU A 138 2.32 -1.71 -4.39
N PHE A 139 2.77 -2.73 -5.12
CA PHE A 139 4.17 -2.95 -5.46
C PHE A 139 4.77 -1.74 -6.22
N VAL A 140 4.04 -1.23 -7.22
CA VAL A 140 4.43 -0.02 -7.95
C VAL A 140 4.44 1.21 -7.03
N HIS A 141 3.42 1.36 -6.17
CA HIS A 141 3.33 2.48 -5.24
C HIS A 141 4.52 2.52 -4.27
N GLU A 142 4.91 1.37 -3.73
CA GLU A 142 6.06 1.25 -2.85
C GLU A 142 7.39 1.57 -3.57
N ALA A 143 7.54 1.13 -4.83
CA ALA A 143 8.71 1.47 -5.63
C ALA A 143 8.76 2.98 -5.95
N LEU A 144 7.61 3.61 -6.22
CA LEU A 144 7.51 5.06 -6.38
C LEU A 144 7.91 5.80 -5.09
N ALA A 145 7.53 5.29 -3.93
CA ALA A 145 7.86 5.91 -2.64
C ALA A 145 9.37 5.95 -2.35
N THR A 146 10.17 5.02 -2.91
CA THR A 146 11.65 5.03 -2.77
C THR A 146 12.35 6.02 -3.70
N LEU A 147 11.66 6.53 -4.71
CA LEU A 147 12.26 7.51 -5.64
C LEU A 147 12.51 8.86 -4.95
N PRO A 148 13.54 9.61 -5.40
CA PRO A 148 13.73 11.00 -5.00
C PRO A 148 12.46 11.82 -5.27
N GLU A 149 12.17 12.79 -4.41
CA GLU A 149 10.94 13.60 -4.45
C GLU A 149 10.72 14.26 -5.81
N ASN A 150 11.78 14.81 -6.41
CA ASN A 150 11.72 15.41 -7.74
C ASN A 150 11.32 14.41 -8.85
N CYS A 151 11.61 13.10 -8.67
CA CYS A 151 11.13 12.07 -9.59
C CYS A 151 9.67 11.73 -9.31
N ARG A 152 9.28 11.61 -8.07
CA ARG A 152 7.89 11.35 -7.69
C ARG A 152 6.97 12.45 -8.21
N GLU A 153 7.34 13.71 -7.97
CA GLU A 153 6.53 14.84 -8.40
C GLU A 153 6.39 14.93 -9.93
N ILE A 154 7.48 14.77 -10.68
CA ILE A 154 7.40 14.85 -12.15
C ILE A 154 6.59 13.68 -12.73
N LEU A 155 6.68 12.48 -12.15
CA LEU A 155 5.90 11.32 -12.58
C LEU A 155 4.42 11.47 -12.20
N ASP A 156 4.12 11.98 -11.00
CA ASP A 156 2.75 12.26 -10.57
C ASP A 156 2.07 13.29 -11.48
N ARG A 157 2.74 14.41 -11.75
CA ARG A 157 2.22 15.45 -12.67
C ARG A 157 1.93 14.90 -14.06
N PHE A 158 2.82 14.07 -14.59
CA PHE A 158 2.69 13.56 -15.96
C PHE A 158 1.66 12.44 -16.05
N PHE A 159 1.72 11.41 -15.16
CA PHE A 159 0.88 10.21 -15.27
C PHE A 159 -0.43 10.29 -14.49
N ALA A 160 -0.46 10.94 -13.33
CA ALA A 160 -1.66 10.99 -12.51
C ALA A 160 -2.50 12.25 -12.77
N ARG A 161 -1.87 13.39 -13.07
CA ARG A 161 -2.58 14.66 -13.33
C ARG A 161 -2.70 14.99 -14.81
N ASP A 162 -2.11 14.18 -15.70
CA ASP A 162 -2.14 14.37 -17.16
C ASP A 162 -1.68 15.77 -17.62
N GLU A 163 -0.67 16.33 -16.92
CA GLU A 163 -0.15 17.67 -17.23
C GLU A 163 0.78 17.63 -18.45
N SER A 164 0.71 18.67 -19.28
CA SER A 164 1.62 18.83 -20.43
C SER A 164 3.04 19.16 -19.99
N TYR A 165 4.04 18.82 -20.81
CA TYR A 165 5.45 19.16 -20.54
C TYR A 165 5.69 20.65 -20.27
N ARG A 166 4.92 21.53 -20.93
CA ARG A 166 4.98 22.98 -20.68
C ARG A 166 4.49 23.30 -19.27
N HIS A 167 3.35 22.77 -18.87
CA HIS A 167 2.76 23.00 -17.56
C HIS A 167 3.64 22.47 -16.43
N ILE A 168 4.20 21.26 -16.61
CA ILE A 168 5.17 20.69 -15.67
C ILE A 168 6.43 21.56 -15.61
N GLY A 169 6.92 22.05 -16.73
CA GLY A 169 8.08 22.95 -16.79
C GLY A 169 7.85 24.27 -16.05
N GLU A 170 6.70 24.90 -16.26
CA GLU A 170 6.30 26.13 -15.55
C GLU A 170 6.18 25.88 -14.04
N ALA A 171 5.58 24.78 -13.62
CA ALA A 171 5.39 24.44 -12.20
C ALA A 171 6.69 24.09 -11.47
N LEU A 172 7.67 23.49 -12.16
CA LEU A 172 8.95 23.05 -11.59
C LEU A 172 10.10 24.00 -11.88
N ASP A 173 9.83 25.15 -12.51
CA ASP A 173 10.84 26.12 -12.97
C ASP A 173 11.92 25.47 -13.86
N LEU A 174 11.49 24.68 -14.85
CA LEU A 174 12.34 23.92 -15.75
C LEU A 174 11.95 24.15 -17.22
N PRO A 175 12.92 24.19 -18.15
CA PRO A 175 12.60 24.24 -19.55
C PRO A 175 11.77 23.04 -20.00
N ALA A 176 10.67 23.26 -20.73
CA ALA A 176 9.77 22.18 -21.20
C ALA A 176 10.51 21.09 -21.98
N GLY A 177 11.53 21.44 -22.76
CA GLY A 177 12.38 20.49 -23.48
C GLY A 177 13.20 19.55 -22.58
N THR A 178 13.36 19.90 -21.30
CA THR A 178 14.09 19.09 -20.31
C THR A 178 13.17 18.07 -19.64
N ILE A 179 11.85 18.29 -19.64
CA ILE A 179 10.88 17.46 -18.91
C ILE A 179 10.86 16.02 -19.43
N ALA A 180 10.81 15.81 -20.75
CA ALA A 180 10.82 14.47 -21.34
C ALA A 180 12.04 13.65 -20.92
N SER A 181 13.24 14.27 -20.95
CA SER A 181 14.48 13.60 -20.55
C SER A 181 14.55 13.31 -19.04
N ARG A 182 13.91 14.14 -18.21
CA ARG A 182 13.79 13.90 -16.75
C ARG A 182 12.83 12.76 -16.48
N ILE A 183 11.65 12.74 -17.12
CA ILE A 183 10.69 11.63 -17.01
C ILE A 183 11.38 10.31 -17.36
N SER A 184 12.07 10.25 -18.51
CA SER A 184 12.79 9.04 -18.94
C SER A 184 13.80 8.56 -17.89
N ARG A 185 14.57 9.47 -17.29
CA ARG A 185 15.54 9.11 -16.23
C ARG A 185 14.85 8.65 -14.95
N CYS A 186 13.72 9.25 -14.57
CA CYS A 186 12.96 8.83 -13.41
C CYS A 186 12.30 7.46 -13.64
N LEU A 187 11.82 7.18 -14.86
CA LEU A 187 11.30 5.86 -15.22
C LEU A 187 12.39 4.78 -15.20
N LEU A 188 13.62 5.09 -15.64
CA LEU A 188 14.74 4.16 -15.52
C LEU A 188 15.07 3.84 -14.05
N LYS A 189 15.02 4.83 -13.16
CA LYS A 189 15.21 4.60 -11.72
C LYS A 189 14.08 3.72 -11.17
N LEU A 190 12.81 4.05 -11.48
CA LEU A 190 11.65 3.24 -11.06
C LEU A 190 11.79 1.79 -11.51
N ARG A 191 12.19 1.59 -12.76
CA ARG A 191 12.43 0.24 -13.29
C ARG A 191 13.50 -0.51 -12.49
N GLY A 192 14.60 0.14 -12.14
CA GLY A 192 15.65 -0.45 -11.31
C GLY A 192 15.14 -0.87 -9.92
N GLU A 193 14.29 -0.04 -9.30
CA GLU A 193 13.66 -0.37 -8.00
C GLU A 193 12.72 -1.57 -8.12
N LEU A 194 11.91 -1.64 -9.19
CA LEU A 194 11.01 -2.75 -9.44
C LEU A 194 11.77 -4.07 -9.70
N GLU A 195 12.83 -4.03 -10.49
CA GLU A 195 13.67 -5.19 -10.79
C GLU A 195 14.42 -5.70 -9.54
N GLY A 196 14.97 -4.78 -8.73
CA GLY A 196 15.64 -5.12 -7.47
C GLY A 196 14.72 -5.78 -6.45
N ARG A 197 13.48 -5.32 -6.34
CA ARG A 197 12.46 -5.90 -5.45
C ARG A 197 11.99 -7.29 -5.92
N ASN A 198 11.83 -7.48 -7.22
CA ASN A 198 11.49 -8.79 -7.80
C ASN A 198 12.58 -9.83 -7.52
N SER A 199 13.84 -9.45 -7.62
CA SER A 199 14.97 -10.33 -7.32
C SER A 199 15.01 -10.75 -5.84
N ALA A 200 14.77 -9.80 -4.93
CA ALA A 200 14.71 -10.06 -3.49
C ALA A 200 13.54 -10.99 -3.10
N SER A 201 12.40 -10.86 -3.77
CA SER A 201 11.24 -11.74 -3.55
C SER A 201 11.46 -13.15 -4.07
N ALA A 202 12.23 -13.32 -5.15
CA ALA A 202 12.54 -14.64 -5.73
C ALA A 202 13.56 -15.42 -4.89
N GLU A 203 14.49 -14.76 -4.22
CA GLU A 203 15.51 -15.40 -3.36
C GLU A 203 14.93 -15.85 -2.02
N SER A 204 13.83 -15.29 -1.57
CA SER A 204 13.16 -15.65 -0.30
C SER A 204 12.21 -16.84 -0.42
N GLY A 205 11.97 -17.36 -1.63
CA GLY A 205 11.01 -18.44 -1.93
C GLY A 205 11.65 -19.77 -2.32
N GLY A 206 12.97 -19.95 -2.09
CA GLY A 206 13.72 -21.16 -2.41
C GLY A 206 13.95 -22.07 -1.22
#